data_375ee2ffcb835e2493ad1ccc5736e4cd
#
_entry.id   375ee2ffcb835e2493ad1ccc5736e4cd
#
_cell.length_a   1.000
_cell.length_b   1.000
_cell.length_c   1.000
_cell.angle_alpha   90.00
_cell.angle_beta   90.00
_cell.angle_gamma   90.00
#
_symmetry.space_group_name_H-M   'P 1'
#
loop_
_entity.id
_entity.type
_entity.pdbx_description
1 polymer ?
#
loop_
_entity_poly.entity_id
_entity_poly.type
_entity_poly.pdbx_seq_one_letter_code
_entity_poly.pdbx_strand_id
1 'polypeptide(L)'
;MPHETVFVTLHIHTDGPIPGPHSLLTLSSAAHAGDGDLISTFTTNVRELPGATLHPVSLEHWRTRADDWLSTRRASRPPALATSAYLRWIEKLPGEPTLVTDPVGPDHLFLYWYLHRFSGQWPFARTSTEAELRQRFPRPLCALSGCRAALADTS
;
A
#
# COMPACT_ATOMS: atom_id res chain seq x y z
N MET A 1 28.01 7.73 -5.87
CA MET A 1 26.96 7.97 -6.87
C MET A 1 25.66 8.21 -6.14
N PRO A 2 24.95 9.28 -6.45
CA PRO A 2 23.62 9.44 -5.88
C PRO A 2 22.75 8.29 -6.38
N HIS A 3 22.13 7.58 -5.47
CA HIS A 3 21.14 6.57 -5.81
C HIS A 3 19.93 7.26 -6.45
N GLU A 4 19.43 6.72 -7.54
CA GLU A 4 18.20 7.22 -8.12
C GLU A 4 17.06 7.05 -7.12
N THR A 5 16.17 8.02 -7.08
CA THR A 5 14.98 7.94 -6.24
C THR A 5 13.92 7.13 -6.97
N VAL A 6 13.33 6.17 -6.26
CA VAL A 6 12.19 5.41 -6.72
C VAL A 6 10.98 5.82 -5.88
N PHE A 7 9.91 6.28 -6.53
CA PHE A 7 8.69 6.69 -5.85
C PHE A 7 7.73 5.53 -5.74
N VAL A 8 7.35 5.20 -4.51
CA VAL A 8 6.45 4.08 -4.21
C VAL A 8 5.11 4.64 -3.74
N THR A 9 4.08 4.43 -4.53
CA THR A 9 2.72 4.82 -4.17
C THR A 9 2.09 3.78 -3.24
N LEU A 10 1.02 4.15 -2.56
CA LEU A 10 0.36 3.27 -1.59
C LEU A 10 -1.15 3.34 -1.77
N HIS A 11 -1.76 2.16 -1.86
CA HIS A 11 -3.19 1.99 -1.83
C HIS A 11 -3.53 0.78 -0.96
N ILE A 12 -4.42 0.98 0.00
CA ILE A 12 -4.81 -0.10 0.93
C ILE A 12 -6.33 -0.22 1.03
N HIS A 13 -6.78 -1.40 1.43
CA HIS A 13 -8.12 -1.62 1.95
C HIS A 13 -8.02 -2.10 3.39
N THR A 14 -8.91 -1.62 4.23
CA THR A 14 -8.97 -1.97 5.65
C THR A 14 -10.40 -2.23 6.08
N ASP A 15 -10.58 -2.86 7.23
CA ASP A 15 -11.90 -3.07 7.83
C ASP A 15 -12.24 -2.08 8.95
N GLY A 16 -11.44 -1.05 9.10
CA GLY A 16 -11.68 0.02 10.06
C GLY A 16 -10.55 1.04 10.07
N PRO A 17 -10.66 2.11 10.86
CA PRO A 17 -9.73 3.24 10.79
C PRO A 17 -8.45 3.08 11.60
N ILE A 18 -8.35 2.06 12.47
CA ILE A 18 -7.25 1.96 13.44
C ILE A 18 -6.60 0.58 13.35
N PRO A 19 -5.28 0.50 13.03
CA PRO A 19 -4.59 -0.79 13.01
C PRO A 19 -4.52 -1.40 14.42
N GLY A 20 -4.66 -2.70 14.48
CA GLY A 20 -4.74 -3.46 15.73
C GLY A 20 -6.16 -3.93 15.99
N PRO A 21 -7.07 -3.06 16.44
CA PRO A 21 -8.51 -3.36 16.48
C PRO A 21 -9.10 -3.68 15.10
N HIS A 22 -8.53 -3.13 14.05
CA HIS A 22 -8.94 -3.36 12.68
C HIS A 22 -7.77 -3.88 11.86
N SER A 23 -8.08 -4.49 10.72
CA SER A 23 -7.11 -5.21 9.90
C SER A 23 -6.87 -4.53 8.56
N LEU A 24 -5.61 -4.61 8.10
CA LEU A 24 -5.27 -4.37 6.71
C LEU A 24 -5.75 -5.58 5.90
N LEU A 25 -6.51 -5.33 4.84
CA LEU A 25 -7.09 -6.38 4.00
C LEU A 25 -6.37 -6.54 2.67
N THR A 26 -5.90 -5.44 2.10
CA THR A 26 -5.14 -5.43 0.86
C THR A 26 -4.06 -4.36 0.91
N LEU A 27 -2.88 -4.72 0.44
CA LEU A 27 -1.74 -3.81 0.31
C LEU A 27 -1.31 -3.78 -1.14
N SER A 28 -1.35 -2.60 -1.75
CA SER A 28 -0.95 -2.38 -3.14
C SER A 28 0.00 -1.20 -3.25
N SER A 29 1.01 -1.35 -4.08
CA SER A 29 1.97 -0.29 -4.36
C SER A 29 2.40 -0.33 -5.81
N ALA A 30 2.75 0.84 -6.34
CA ALA A 30 3.38 0.98 -7.65
C ALA A 30 4.68 1.76 -7.48
N ALA A 31 5.73 1.27 -8.10
CA ALA A 31 7.04 1.92 -8.07
C ALA A 31 7.29 2.66 -9.37
N HIS A 32 7.72 3.91 -9.27
CA HIS A 32 8.00 4.79 -10.41
C HIS A 32 9.42 5.30 -10.34
N ALA A 33 10.07 5.40 -11.51
CA ALA A 33 11.37 6.03 -11.64
C ALA A 33 11.27 7.54 -11.41
N GLY A 34 12.42 8.20 -11.30
CA GLY A 34 12.50 9.65 -11.10
C GLY A 34 11.90 10.49 -12.24
N ASP A 35 11.73 9.90 -13.43
CA ASP A 35 11.07 10.53 -14.58
C ASP A 35 9.54 10.27 -14.62
N GLY A 36 9.02 9.47 -13.69
CA GLY A 36 7.61 9.12 -13.61
C GLY A 36 7.24 7.80 -14.27
N ASP A 37 8.15 7.12 -14.95
CA ASP A 37 7.87 5.84 -15.61
C ASP A 37 7.61 4.73 -14.59
N LEU A 38 6.60 3.92 -14.87
CA LEU A 38 6.26 2.76 -14.02
C LEU A 38 7.34 1.68 -14.14
N ILE A 39 7.88 1.27 -13.01
CA ILE A 39 8.90 0.21 -12.91
C ILE A 39 8.25 -1.13 -12.61
N SER A 40 7.42 -1.20 -11.58
CA SER A 40 6.87 -2.44 -11.06
C SER A 40 5.66 -2.16 -10.17
N THR A 41 4.82 -3.17 -9.98
CA THR A 41 3.68 -3.11 -9.07
C THR A 41 3.72 -4.29 -8.10
N PHE A 42 3.09 -4.10 -6.95
CA PHE A 42 2.94 -5.15 -5.94
C PHE A 42 1.52 -5.11 -5.39
N THR A 43 0.91 -6.27 -5.25
CA THR A 43 -0.40 -6.40 -4.60
C THR A 43 -0.45 -7.70 -3.81
N THR A 44 -0.96 -7.63 -2.60
CA THR A 44 -1.24 -8.80 -1.80
C THR A 44 -2.48 -8.59 -0.94
N ASN A 45 -3.25 -9.65 -0.77
CA ASN A 45 -4.32 -9.69 0.22
C ASN A 45 -3.72 -10.17 1.55
N VAL A 46 -4.19 -9.56 2.64
CA VAL A 46 -3.66 -9.82 3.98
C VAL A 46 -4.76 -10.44 4.83
N ARG A 47 -4.41 -11.52 5.52
CA ARG A 47 -5.34 -12.17 6.44
C ARG A 47 -5.65 -11.26 7.62
N GLU A 48 -6.89 -11.29 8.06
CA GLU A 48 -7.37 -10.50 9.20
C GLU A 48 -6.58 -10.84 10.47
N LEU A 49 -6.41 -9.82 11.32
CA LEU A 49 -5.75 -10.01 12.62
C LEU A 49 -6.65 -10.84 13.54
N PRO A 50 -6.09 -11.77 14.33
CA PRO A 50 -6.87 -12.49 15.33
C PRO A 50 -7.55 -11.54 16.32
N GLY A 51 -8.86 -11.70 16.52
CA GLY A 51 -9.63 -10.87 17.44
C GLY A 51 -10.00 -9.50 16.93
N ALA A 52 -9.54 -9.10 15.74
CA ALA A 52 -9.96 -7.85 15.11
C ALA A 52 -11.41 -7.95 14.66
N THR A 53 -12.12 -6.83 14.73
CA THR A 53 -13.53 -6.77 14.35
C THR A 53 -13.75 -5.75 13.24
N LEU A 54 -14.71 -6.03 12.36
CA LEU A 54 -15.10 -5.12 11.31
C LEU A 54 -15.80 -3.88 11.92
N HIS A 55 -15.28 -2.71 11.62
CA HIS A 55 -15.85 -1.46 12.11
C HIS A 55 -17.23 -1.21 11.48
N PRO A 56 -18.25 -0.73 12.25
CA PRO A 56 -19.61 -0.54 11.71
C PRO A 56 -19.70 0.32 10.44
N VAL A 57 -18.92 1.39 10.36
CA VAL A 57 -18.88 2.23 9.16
C VAL A 57 -18.27 1.48 7.97
N SER A 58 -17.24 0.69 8.22
CA SER A 58 -16.63 -0.17 7.20
C SER A 58 -17.57 -1.28 6.76
N LEU A 59 -18.36 -1.84 7.68
CA LEU A 59 -19.37 -2.84 7.36
C LEU A 59 -20.39 -2.30 6.34
N GLU A 60 -20.89 -1.08 6.54
CA GLU A 60 -21.79 -0.44 5.58
C GLU A 60 -21.13 -0.27 4.21
N HIS A 61 -19.88 0.17 4.18
CA HIS A 61 -19.12 0.29 2.94
C HIS A 61 -19.01 -1.05 2.21
N TRP A 62 -18.65 -2.11 2.92
CA TRP A 62 -18.45 -3.44 2.33
C TRP A 62 -19.76 -4.14 1.96
N ARG A 63 -20.87 -3.83 2.64
CA ARG A 63 -22.19 -4.38 2.27
C ARG A 63 -22.60 -4.03 0.85
N THR A 64 -22.27 -2.82 0.40
CA THR A 64 -22.58 -2.38 -0.96
C THR A 64 -21.55 -2.86 -1.99
N ARG A 65 -20.46 -3.50 -1.53
CA ARG A 65 -19.34 -3.94 -2.36
C ARG A 65 -18.91 -5.36 -1.99
N ALA A 66 -19.89 -6.27 -1.99
CA ALA A 66 -19.64 -7.66 -1.61
C ALA A 66 -18.60 -8.36 -2.49
N ASP A 67 -18.60 -8.08 -3.80
CA ASP A 67 -17.60 -8.66 -4.71
C ASP A 67 -16.17 -8.15 -4.42
N ASP A 68 -16.04 -6.86 -4.10
CA ASP A 68 -14.76 -6.28 -3.71
C ASP A 68 -14.28 -6.89 -2.39
N TRP A 69 -15.18 -7.09 -1.43
CA TRP A 69 -14.86 -7.76 -0.17
C TRP A 69 -14.31 -9.17 -0.42
N LEU A 70 -15.00 -9.97 -1.22
CA LEU A 70 -14.57 -11.31 -1.56
C LEU A 70 -13.22 -11.31 -2.27
N SER A 71 -12.99 -10.34 -3.13
CA SER A 71 -11.70 -10.16 -3.79
C SER A 71 -10.56 -9.94 -2.79
N THR A 72 -10.78 -9.17 -1.73
CA THR A 72 -9.77 -8.94 -0.69
C THR A 72 -9.45 -10.19 0.12
N ARG A 73 -10.35 -11.17 0.14
CA ARG A 73 -10.19 -12.41 0.94
C ARG A 73 -9.55 -13.56 0.16
N ARG A 74 -9.40 -13.41 -1.17
CA ARG A 74 -8.80 -14.46 -2.00
C ARG A 74 -7.31 -14.56 -1.76
N ALA A 75 -6.82 -15.81 -1.57
CA ALA A 75 -5.39 -16.08 -1.40
C ALA A 75 -4.72 -15.13 -0.40
N SER A 76 -5.42 -14.77 0.66
CA SER A 76 -4.87 -13.86 1.67
C SER A 76 -3.70 -14.52 2.40
N ARG A 77 -2.65 -13.73 2.63
CA ARG A 77 -1.45 -14.19 3.34
C ARG A 77 -1.47 -13.74 4.80
N PRO A 78 -0.91 -14.53 5.72
CA PRO A 78 -0.67 -14.02 7.07
C PRO A 78 0.11 -12.70 7.05
N PRO A 79 -0.16 -11.78 7.98
CA PRO A 79 0.51 -10.48 7.98
C PRO A 79 2.04 -10.53 7.91
N ALA A 80 2.67 -11.47 8.61
CA ALA A 80 4.12 -11.63 8.59
C ALA A 80 4.65 -11.99 7.20
N LEU A 81 3.94 -12.84 6.45
CA LEU A 81 4.32 -13.21 5.10
C LEU A 81 4.05 -12.09 4.10
N ALA A 82 2.92 -11.39 4.26
CA ALA A 82 2.58 -10.28 3.39
C ALA A 82 3.58 -9.13 3.52
N THR A 83 3.94 -8.74 4.74
CA THR A 83 4.94 -7.69 4.98
C THR A 83 6.34 -8.09 4.51
N SER A 84 6.74 -9.34 4.74
CA SER A 84 8.01 -9.88 4.23
C SER A 84 8.09 -9.82 2.70
N ALA A 85 7.02 -10.21 2.02
CA ALA A 85 6.96 -10.16 0.56
C ALA A 85 7.06 -8.72 0.05
N TYR A 86 6.38 -7.80 0.72
CA TYR A 86 6.44 -6.37 0.39
C TYR A 86 7.86 -5.81 0.54
N LEU A 87 8.53 -6.11 1.65
CA LEU A 87 9.91 -5.68 1.88
C LEU A 87 10.87 -6.22 0.82
N ARG A 88 10.72 -7.48 0.43
CA ARG A 88 11.53 -8.08 -0.64
C ARG A 88 11.30 -7.40 -1.98
N TRP A 89 10.05 -7.06 -2.27
CA TRP A 89 9.73 -6.33 -3.49
C TRP A 89 10.40 -4.95 -3.50
N ILE A 90 10.38 -4.23 -2.38
CA ILE A 90 11.03 -2.92 -2.26
C ILE A 90 12.56 -3.04 -2.39
N GLU A 91 13.17 -4.05 -1.77
CA GLU A 91 14.61 -4.29 -1.86
C GLU A 91 15.11 -4.49 -3.28
N LYS A 92 14.27 -5.03 -4.15
CA LYS A 92 14.62 -5.28 -5.56
C LYS A 92 14.45 -4.05 -6.45
N LEU A 93 13.91 -2.96 -5.94
CA LEU A 93 13.72 -1.74 -6.72
C LEU A 93 15.08 -1.09 -7.05
N PRO A 94 15.22 -0.48 -8.25
CA PRO A 94 16.51 0.02 -8.73
C PRO A 94 16.85 1.41 -8.18
N GLY A 95 16.64 1.67 -6.92
CA GLY A 95 16.95 2.96 -6.32
C GLY A 95 16.48 3.09 -4.89
N GLU A 96 16.62 4.27 -4.35
CA GLU A 96 16.25 4.59 -2.97
C GLU A 96 14.75 4.84 -2.88
N PRO A 97 14.00 4.04 -2.11
CA PRO A 97 12.54 4.15 -2.08
C PRO A 97 12.06 5.35 -1.28
N THR A 98 11.21 6.15 -1.90
CA THR A 98 10.47 7.25 -1.27
C THR A 98 8.99 6.89 -1.29
N LEU A 99 8.38 6.80 -0.11
CA LEU A 99 6.96 6.51 0.01
C LEU A 99 6.14 7.76 -0.31
N VAL A 100 5.16 7.61 -1.19
CA VAL A 100 4.25 8.69 -1.57
C VAL A 100 2.91 8.46 -0.87
N THR A 101 2.66 9.21 0.18
CA THR A 101 1.44 9.10 0.98
C THR A 101 1.26 10.34 1.83
N ASP A 102 0.04 10.53 2.35
CA ASP A 102 -0.21 11.52 3.40
C ASP A 102 0.32 10.97 4.73
N PRO A 103 1.35 11.60 5.34
CA PRO A 103 1.97 11.06 6.57
C PRO A 103 1.04 11.09 7.79
N VAL A 104 -0.07 11.83 7.73
CA VAL A 104 -1.09 11.85 8.80
C VAL A 104 -2.33 11.06 8.42
N GLY A 105 -2.35 10.45 7.24
CA GLY A 105 -3.48 9.66 6.76
C GLY A 105 -3.49 8.22 7.26
N PRO A 106 -4.64 7.54 7.12
CA PRO A 106 -4.79 6.16 7.58
C PRO A 106 -3.91 5.18 6.82
N ASP A 107 -3.64 5.42 5.54
CA ASP A 107 -2.80 4.52 4.73
C ASP A 107 -1.39 4.43 5.30
N HIS A 108 -0.80 5.58 5.64
CA HIS A 108 0.51 5.63 6.26
C HIS A 108 0.51 4.93 7.62
N LEU A 109 -0.52 5.19 8.43
CA LEU A 109 -0.64 4.62 9.78
C LEU A 109 -0.69 3.09 9.73
N PHE A 110 -1.51 2.51 8.85
CA PHE A 110 -1.60 1.06 8.69
C PHE A 110 -0.30 0.45 8.20
N LEU A 111 0.33 1.03 7.18
CA LEU A 111 1.60 0.53 6.66
C LEU A 111 2.69 0.59 7.72
N TYR A 112 2.82 1.71 8.42
CA TYR A 112 3.79 1.90 9.49
C TYR A 112 3.63 0.84 10.57
N TRP A 113 2.39 0.68 11.07
CA TRP A 113 2.08 -0.27 12.13
C TRP A 113 2.38 -1.72 11.70
N TYR A 114 1.92 -2.13 10.51
CA TYR A 114 2.12 -3.49 10.02
C TYR A 114 3.59 -3.82 9.78
N LEU A 115 4.34 -2.94 9.15
CA LEU A 115 5.76 -3.18 8.88
C LEU A 115 6.56 -3.27 10.18
N HIS A 116 6.32 -2.41 11.14
CA HIS A 116 7.01 -2.47 12.43
C HIS A 116 6.55 -3.68 13.26
N ARG A 117 5.27 -3.99 13.25
CA ARG A 117 4.71 -5.08 14.06
C ARG A 117 5.15 -6.46 13.58
N PHE A 118 5.19 -6.67 12.29
CA PHE A 118 5.41 -8.00 11.72
C PHE A 118 6.79 -8.22 11.12
N SER A 119 7.50 -7.18 10.76
CA SER A 119 8.83 -7.28 10.15
C SER A 119 9.90 -6.44 10.85
N GLY A 120 9.52 -5.50 11.69
CA GLY A 120 10.44 -4.67 12.44
C GLY A 120 11.29 -3.73 11.59
N GLN A 121 10.88 -3.45 10.34
CA GLN A 121 11.66 -2.65 9.40
C GLN A 121 10.79 -1.60 8.71
N TRP A 122 11.36 -0.42 8.54
CA TRP A 122 10.79 0.64 7.71
C TRP A 122 11.73 0.85 6.52
N PRO A 123 11.35 0.42 5.30
CA PRO A 123 12.26 0.37 4.17
C PRO A 123 12.42 1.69 3.42
N PHE A 124 11.62 2.70 3.74
CA PHE A 124 11.60 3.95 2.99
C PHE A 124 12.59 4.95 3.56
N ALA A 125 13.42 5.52 2.69
CA ALA A 125 14.36 6.56 3.05
C ALA A 125 13.67 7.89 3.34
N ARG A 126 12.56 8.16 2.62
CA ARG A 126 11.80 9.42 2.71
C ARG A 126 10.33 9.15 2.48
N THR A 127 9.50 10.12 2.91
CA THR A 127 8.08 10.16 2.61
C THR A 127 7.76 11.51 1.96
N SER A 128 7.03 11.47 0.87
CA SER A 128 6.57 12.66 0.14
C SER A 128 5.05 12.61 -0.04
N THR A 129 4.42 13.77 -0.10
CA THR A 129 3.00 13.86 -0.41
C THR A 129 2.76 13.90 -1.92
N GLU A 130 1.55 13.57 -2.34
CA GLU A 130 1.16 13.72 -3.75
C GLU A 130 1.28 15.16 -4.23
N ALA A 131 0.97 16.13 -3.37
CA ALA A 131 1.07 17.55 -3.69
C ALA A 131 2.51 17.95 -4.02
N GLU A 132 3.49 17.45 -3.25
CA GLU A 132 4.90 17.68 -3.51
C GLU A 132 5.32 17.10 -4.86
N LEU A 133 4.82 15.92 -5.21
CA LEU A 133 5.13 15.25 -6.46
C LEU A 133 4.49 15.96 -7.65
N ARG A 134 3.28 16.50 -7.51
CA ARG A 134 2.62 17.27 -8.58
C ARG A 134 3.40 18.51 -9.00
N GLN A 135 4.14 19.11 -8.07
CA GLN A 135 5.04 20.22 -8.38
C GLN A 135 6.27 19.77 -9.15
N ARG A 136 6.68 18.53 -8.98
CA ARG A 136 7.89 17.98 -9.58
C ARG A 136 7.64 17.29 -10.93
N PHE A 137 6.46 16.68 -11.11
CA PHE A 137 6.12 15.91 -12.30
C PHE A 137 4.89 16.50 -12.97
N PRO A 138 4.95 16.79 -14.30
CA PRO A 138 3.82 17.33 -15.04
C PRO A 138 2.70 16.29 -15.26
N ARG A 139 2.98 14.98 -15.04
CA ARG A 139 1.98 13.91 -15.12
C ARG A 139 1.74 13.33 -13.74
N PRO A 140 0.46 13.07 -13.38
CA PRO A 140 0.20 12.38 -12.12
C PRO A 140 0.84 11.00 -12.16
N LEU A 141 1.51 10.63 -11.07
CA LEU A 141 1.94 9.26 -10.89
C LEU A 141 0.72 8.35 -10.83
N CYS A 142 0.94 7.11 -11.19
CA CYS A 142 -0.09 6.09 -11.34
C CYS A 142 -0.91 5.79 -10.06
N ALA A 143 -0.79 6.57 -9.01
CA ALA A 143 -1.54 6.38 -7.75
C ALA A 143 -3.01 6.76 -7.86
N LEU A 144 -3.43 7.57 -8.82
CA LEU A 144 -4.67 8.32 -8.71
C LEU A 144 -5.87 7.77 -9.47
N SER A 145 -5.73 7.17 -10.64
CA SER A 145 -6.86 6.54 -11.33
C SER A 145 -6.47 5.47 -12.33
N GLY A 146 -5.34 5.63 -13.01
CA GLY A 146 -4.86 4.66 -14.00
C GLY A 146 -4.30 3.38 -13.39
N CYS A 147 -3.67 3.47 -12.22
CA CYS A 147 -3.11 2.29 -11.55
C CYS A 147 -4.12 1.42 -10.85
N ARG A 148 -5.28 1.96 -10.49
CA ARG A 148 -6.35 1.13 -9.95
C ARG A 148 -6.83 0.11 -10.98
N ALA A 149 -6.91 0.51 -12.25
CA ALA A 149 -7.24 -0.40 -13.33
C ALA A 149 -6.13 -1.42 -13.58
N ALA A 150 -4.86 -0.98 -13.62
CA ALA A 150 -3.72 -1.86 -13.83
C ALA A 150 -3.50 -2.83 -12.66
N LEU A 151 -3.72 -2.40 -11.41
CA LEU A 151 -3.62 -3.25 -10.23
C LEU A 151 -4.81 -4.21 -10.12
N ALA A 152 -5.98 -3.84 -10.63
CA ALA A 152 -7.14 -4.72 -10.68
C ALA A 152 -6.99 -5.81 -11.74
N ASP A 153 -6.31 -5.52 -12.86
CA ASP A 153 -6.09 -6.48 -13.95
C ASP A 153 -5.01 -7.51 -13.64
N THR A 154 -4.21 -7.31 -12.59
CA THR A 154 -3.15 -8.25 -12.19
C THR A 154 -3.55 -9.18 -11.03
N SER A 155 -4.79 -9.13 -10.59
CA SER A 155 -5.33 -9.97 -9.50
C SER A 155 -6.02 -11.23 -10.01
#